data_16a2b3396b337ed31d88bb8addaf432d
#
_entry.id   16a2b3396b337ed31d88bb8addaf432d
#
_cell.length_a   1.000
_cell.length_b   1.000
_cell.length_c   1.000
_cell.angle_alpha   90.00
_cell.angle_beta   90.00
_cell.angle_gamma   90.00
#
_symmetry.space_group_name_H-M   'P 1'
#
loop_
_entity.id
_entity.type
_entity.pdbx_description
1 polymer ?
#
loop_
_entity_poly.entity_id
_entity_poly.type
_entity_poly.pdbx_seq_one_letter_code
_entity_poly.pdbx_strand_id
1 'polypeptide(L)'
;MRFRHGSGEDVHLGYCTNVHPAEDLAGILDQLDTYAVPVREQLAADRLGVGLWLAQPVAAALAGDPGATLRLRTELGRRGLEVVTLNGFPYQGFHQPVVKHAVYRPDWSSRLRLEYTVDLARVLALLLPEDVTTGSISTLPFGWRADWTADRHVRSLRNLVELGRGLKDISHDSGRTIKVALEPEPGCVVETTGEAAHHLSHLDPDHFGICLDVCHLAVAFEDPHEALRKLDRAGVSIVKAQLSCALHAERPADPDVRRALAAFTEPRFLHQTRRAGAPPTGVDDLPQALDGPLAMNRDAPWRSHFHVPLHADPEPPLTSTRPVLRQALAALLAADRPGTTHLDVETYTWSVLPTPPRTAKELAAGIAAELDWTRRELLTLGLTEQASPSAVKRSSP
;
A
#
# COMPACT_ATOMS: atom_id res chain seq x y z
N MET A 1 13.70 -3.09 -5.90
CA MET A 1 14.44 -2.74 -7.14
C MET A 1 14.47 -1.24 -7.29
N ARG A 2 15.43 -0.68 -8.00
CA ARG A 2 15.51 0.78 -8.25
C ARG A 2 15.48 1.08 -9.73
N PHE A 3 14.78 2.13 -10.09
CA PHE A 3 14.66 2.60 -11.46
C PHE A 3 15.04 4.07 -11.54
N ARG A 4 15.76 4.47 -12.60
CA ARG A 4 16.07 5.86 -12.88
C ARG A 4 14.99 6.45 -13.77
N HIS A 5 14.31 7.48 -13.30
CA HIS A 5 13.40 8.30 -14.09
C HIS A 5 14.17 9.27 -14.99
N GLY A 6 13.58 9.74 -16.09
CA GLY A 6 14.18 10.70 -17.00
C GLY A 6 14.65 12.01 -16.36
N SER A 7 14.03 12.42 -15.23
CA SER A 7 14.45 13.57 -14.41
C SER A 7 15.77 13.37 -13.64
N GLY A 8 16.26 12.12 -13.58
CA GLY A 8 17.40 11.75 -12.75
C GLY A 8 17.05 11.33 -11.32
N GLU A 9 15.76 11.27 -10.97
CA GLU A 9 15.29 10.78 -9.66
C GLU A 9 15.22 9.26 -9.65
N ASP A 10 15.52 8.66 -8.49
CA ASP A 10 15.41 7.22 -8.27
C ASP A 10 14.02 6.85 -7.79
N VAL A 11 13.38 5.92 -8.49
CA VAL A 11 12.09 5.32 -8.12
C VAL A 11 12.34 3.95 -7.53
N HIS A 12 11.89 3.73 -6.31
CA HIS A 12 12.00 2.47 -5.59
C HIS A 12 10.77 1.61 -5.84
N LEU A 13 10.98 0.34 -6.22
CA LEU A 13 9.93 -0.66 -6.36
C LEU A 13 10.16 -1.79 -5.37
N GLY A 14 9.15 -2.08 -4.57
CA GLY A 14 9.10 -3.19 -3.63
C GLY A 14 7.74 -3.89 -3.62
N TYR A 15 7.55 -4.77 -2.65
CA TYR A 15 6.24 -5.34 -2.32
C TYR A 15 5.96 -5.21 -0.84
N CYS A 16 4.68 -5.10 -0.47
CA CYS A 16 4.25 -4.97 0.92
C CYS A 16 4.25 -6.31 1.64
N THR A 17 4.94 -6.39 2.78
CA THR A 17 5.05 -7.63 3.56
C THR A 17 3.84 -7.92 4.44
N ASN A 18 2.80 -7.11 4.42
CA ASN A 18 1.53 -7.40 5.08
C ASN A 18 0.81 -8.64 4.53
N VAL A 19 1.26 -9.16 3.38
CA VAL A 19 0.85 -10.47 2.85
C VAL A 19 1.30 -11.65 3.73
N HIS A 20 2.30 -11.45 4.59
CA HIS A 20 2.88 -12.46 5.46
C HIS A 20 2.41 -12.30 6.90
N PRO A 21 2.15 -13.43 7.66
CA PRO A 21 1.42 -13.37 8.91
C PRO A 21 2.25 -13.06 10.18
N ALA A 22 3.58 -12.91 10.12
CA ALA A 22 4.39 -12.76 11.32
C ALA A 22 4.23 -11.39 12.01
N GLU A 23 4.03 -11.43 13.31
CA GLU A 23 3.87 -10.26 14.19
C GLU A 23 4.94 -10.18 15.28
N ASP A 24 6.04 -10.95 15.15
CA ASP A 24 7.24 -10.83 15.97
C ASP A 24 8.50 -10.79 15.10
N LEU A 25 9.60 -10.30 15.66
CA LEU A 25 10.82 -10.04 14.89
C LEU A 25 11.46 -11.33 14.33
N ALA A 26 11.41 -12.43 15.07
CA ALA A 26 11.97 -13.71 14.62
C ALA A 26 11.18 -14.24 13.42
N GLY A 27 9.85 -14.25 13.52
CA GLY A 27 8.97 -14.65 12.42
C GLY A 27 9.09 -13.72 11.20
N ILE A 28 9.28 -12.40 11.40
CA ILE A 28 9.54 -11.47 10.28
C ILE A 28 10.83 -11.87 9.55
N LEU A 29 11.92 -12.16 10.25
CA LEU A 29 13.17 -12.60 9.64
C LEU A 29 13.00 -13.93 8.89
N ASP A 30 12.29 -14.89 9.49
CA ASP A 30 11.99 -16.19 8.84
C ASP A 30 11.14 -16.00 7.56
N GLN A 31 10.21 -15.06 7.57
CA GLN A 31 9.42 -14.74 6.37
C GLN A 31 10.24 -14.06 5.28
N LEU A 32 11.20 -13.22 5.64
CA LEU A 32 12.13 -12.65 4.65
C LEU A 32 12.94 -13.76 3.96
N ASP A 33 13.40 -14.76 4.70
CA ASP A 33 14.10 -15.92 4.13
C ASP A 33 13.18 -16.83 3.31
N THR A 34 11.94 -17.01 3.77
CA THR A 34 10.97 -17.92 3.15
C THR A 34 10.37 -17.33 1.85
N TYR A 35 10.18 -16.01 1.77
CA TYR A 35 9.47 -15.35 0.68
C TYR A 35 10.32 -14.31 -0.03
N ALA A 36 10.83 -13.29 0.67
CA ALA A 36 11.48 -12.14 0.01
C ALA A 36 12.80 -12.53 -0.70
N VAL A 37 13.61 -13.39 -0.11
CA VAL A 37 14.83 -13.88 -0.75
C VAL A 37 14.51 -14.70 -2.01
N PRO A 38 13.62 -15.71 -1.99
CA PRO A 38 13.19 -16.40 -3.21
C PRO A 38 12.56 -15.49 -4.28
N VAL A 39 11.78 -14.48 -3.89
CA VAL A 39 11.25 -13.47 -4.84
C VAL A 39 12.39 -12.72 -5.52
N ARG A 40 13.36 -12.22 -4.75
CA ARG A 40 14.53 -11.52 -5.27
C ARG A 40 15.34 -12.38 -6.25
N GLU A 41 15.55 -13.66 -5.89
CA GLU A 41 16.30 -14.62 -6.72
C GLU A 41 15.58 -14.93 -8.04
N GLN A 42 14.25 -15.14 -8.01
CA GLN A 42 13.46 -15.37 -9.23
C GLN A 42 13.47 -14.17 -10.18
N LEU A 43 13.53 -12.94 -9.64
CA LEU A 43 13.66 -11.70 -10.42
C LEU A 43 15.09 -11.48 -10.93
N ALA A 44 16.05 -12.29 -10.51
CA ALA A 44 17.49 -12.07 -10.72
C ALA A 44 17.91 -10.63 -10.32
N ALA A 45 17.27 -10.09 -9.26
CA ALA A 45 17.53 -8.74 -8.80
C ALA A 45 18.67 -8.72 -7.79
N ASP A 46 19.64 -7.81 -7.96
CA ASP A 46 20.71 -7.61 -6.97
C ASP A 46 20.14 -7.12 -5.64
N ARG A 47 19.08 -6.29 -5.70
CA ARG A 47 18.42 -5.71 -4.54
C ARG A 47 16.89 -5.67 -4.76
N LEU A 48 16.16 -6.08 -3.74
CA LEU A 48 14.69 -6.01 -3.72
C LEU A 48 14.22 -5.04 -2.65
N GLY A 49 13.31 -4.10 -3.00
CA GLY A 49 12.59 -3.29 -2.04
C GLY A 49 11.53 -4.11 -1.31
N VAL A 50 11.37 -3.87 -0.01
CA VAL A 50 10.28 -4.43 0.78
C VAL A 50 9.62 -3.31 1.59
N GLY A 51 8.30 -3.15 1.43
CA GLY A 51 7.46 -2.32 2.27
C GLY A 51 7.13 -3.10 3.54
N LEU A 52 7.90 -2.90 4.62
CA LEU A 52 7.69 -3.69 5.83
C LEU A 52 6.39 -3.30 6.52
N TRP A 53 5.64 -4.33 6.93
CA TRP A 53 4.65 -4.22 7.98
C TRP A 53 5.25 -4.70 9.29
N LEU A 54 5.21 -3.85 10.30
CA LEU A 54 5.66 -4.14 11.66
C LEU A 54 4.48 -3.98 12.60
N ALA A 55 3.96 -5.06 13.17
CA ALA A 55 2.92 -4.98 14.19
C ALA A 55 3.40 -4.10 15.38
N GLN A 56 2.46 -3.44 16.04
CA GLN A 56 2.77 -2.45 17.08
C GLN A 56 3.79 -2.91 18.13
N PRO A 57 3.73 -4.14 18.69
CA PRO A 57 4.71 -4.57 19.67
C PRO A 57 6.15 -4.63 19.11
N VAL A 58 6.29 -5.00 17.83
CA VAL A 58 7.60 -5.04 17.15
C VAL A 58 8.10 -3.62 16.88
N ALA A 59 7.23 -2.73 16.40
CA ALA A 59 7.57 -1.34 16.15
C ALA A 59 8.05 -0.65 17.44
N ALA A 60 7.33 -0.83 18.55
CA ALA A 60 7.69 -0.26 19.85
C ALA A 60 9.02 -0.83 20.38
N ALA A 61 9.24 -2.14 20.26
CA ALA A 61 10.49 -2.78 20.67
C ALA A 61 11.70 -2.29 19.88
N LEU A 62 11.56 -2.15 18.55
CA LEU A 62 12.61 -1.64 17.67
C LEU A 62 12.88 -0.14 17.89
N ALA A 63 11.84 0.67 18.11
CA ALA A 63 11.99 2.09 18.42
C ALA A 63 12.67 2.32 19.78
N GLY A 64 12.46 1.40 20.75
CA GLY A 64 13.10 1.43 22.08
C GLY A 64 14.54 0.89 22.08
N ASP A 65 14.97 0.13 21.05
CA ASP A 65 16.35 -0.37 20.90
C ASP A 65 16.91 -0.03 19.50
N PRO A 66 17.53 1.16 19.32
CA PRO A 66 18.17 1.52 18.06
C PRO A 66 19.21 0.50 17.57
N GLY A 67 19.89 -0.20 18.49
CA GLY A 67 20.84 -1.26 18.16
C GLY A 67 20.15 -2.47 17.51
N ALA A 68 18.96 -2.87 17.99
CA ALA A 68 18.17 -3.91 17.35
C ALA A 68 17.70 -3.49 15.94
N THR A 69 17.30 -2.24 15.77
CA THR A 69 16.91 -1.69 14.45
C THR A 69 18.09 -1.70 13.46
N LEU A 70 19.29 -1.32 13.90
CA LEU A 70 20.49 -1.39 13.06
C LEU A 70 20.88 -2.84 12.74
N ARG A 71 20.69 -3.79 13.67
CA ARG A 71 20.86 -5.22 13.38
C ARG A 71 19.87 -5.70 12.32
N LEU A 72 18.59 -5.28 12.41
CA LEU A 72 17.59 -5.60 11.38
C LEU A 72 18.01 -5.04 10.01
N ARG A 73 18.49 -3.78 9.94
CA ARG A 73 19.03 -3.20 8.70
C ARG A 73 20.17 -4.04 8.12
N THR A 74 21.07 -4.52 8.97
CA THR A 74 22.18 -5.40 8.56
C THR A 74 21.67 -6.73 8.02
N GLU A 75 20.69 -7.34 8.67
CA GLU A 75 20.06 -8.59 8.24
C GLU A 75 19.31 -8.44 6.89
N LEU A 76 18.63 -7.32 6.68
CA LEU A 76 18.04 -6.97 5.38
C LEU A 76 19.12 -6.87 4.28
N GLY A 77 20.18 -6.13 4.54
CA GLY A 77 21.29 -5.95 3.58
C GLY A 77 21.98 -7.26 3.21
N ARG A 78 22.21 -8.19 4.18
CA ARG A 78 22.76 -9.54 3.92
C ARG A 78 21.90 -10.36 2.95
N ARG A 79 20.57 -10.14 2.97
CA ARG A 79 19.59 -10.80 2.09
C ARG A 79 19.43 -10.10 0.74
N GLY A 80 20.13 -8.99 0.50
CA GLY A 80 19.91 -8.16 -0.68
C GLY A 80 18.56 -7.44 -0.66
N LEU A 81 18.05 -7.13 0.53
CA LEU A 81 16.79 -6.42 0.73
C LEU A 81 17.04 -4.98 1.19
N GLU A 82 16.14 -4.08 0.83
CA GLU A 82 16.15 -2.69 1.30
C GLU A 82 14.75 -2.21 1.69
N VAL A 83 14.69 -1.30 2.64
CA VAL A 83 13.45 -0.70 3.14
C VAL A 83 13.53 0.81 2.94
N VAL A 84 12.60 1.37 2.18
CA VAL A 84 12.40 2.82 2.04
C VAL A 84 10.99 3.23 2.45
N THR A 85 10.10 2.26 2.65
CA THR A 85 8.71 2.48 3.02
C THR A 85 8.26 1.44 4.05
N LEU A 86 7.36 1.86 4.96
CA LEU A 86 6.65 0.97 5.88
C LEU A 86 5.14 1.05 5.61
N ASN A 87 4.45 -0.07 5.83
CA ASN A 87 2.99 -0.08 5.91
C ASN A 87 2.58 0.03 7.39
N GLY A 88 2.08 1.20 7.79
CA GLY A 88 1.58 1.49 9.13
C GLY A 88 0.04 1.48 9.21
N PHE A 89 -0.65 0.96 8.20
CA PHE A 89 -2.11 0.89 8.19
C PHE A 89 -2.61 -0.14 9.20
N PRO A 90 -2.29 -1.46 9.10
CA PRO A 90 -2.66 -2.43 10.12
C PRO A 90 -1.82 -2.21 11.39
N TYR A 91 -2.51 -2.09 12.52
CA TYR A 91 -1.85 -1.91 13.83
C TYR A 91 -1.27 -3.23 14.36
N GLN A 92 -2.08 -4.28 14.35
CA GLN A 92 -1.76 -5.68 14.67
C GLN A 92 -2.93 -6.58 14.29
N GLY A 93 -2.75 -7.91 14.33
CA GLY A 93 -3.83 -8.88 14.14
C GLY A 93 -4.33 -8.97 12.70
N PHE A 94 -3.54 -8.57 11.71
CA PHE A 94 -3.99 -8.50 10.31
C PHE A 94 -4.24 -9.89 9.68
N HIS A 95 -3.69 -10.96 10.28
CA HIS A 95 -3.88 -12.33 9.82
C HIS A 95 -4.80 -13.17 10.71
N GLN A 96 -5.55 -12.54 11.61
CA GLN A 96 -6.56 -13.23 12.39
C GLN A 96 -7.65 -13.84 11.47
N PRO A 97 -8.38 -14.88 11.91
CA PRO A 97 -9.44 -15.50 11.10
C PRO A 97 -10.52 -14.50 10.63
N VAL A 98 -10.79 -13.47 11.43
CA VAL A 98 -11.70 -12.37 11.10
C VAL A 98 -11.01 -11.06 11.47
N VAL A 99 -10.79 -10.20 10.49
CA VAL A 99 -10.19 -8.87 10.63
C VAL A 99 -11.24 -7.79 10.49
N LYS A 100 -11.94 -7.76 9.34
CA LYS A 100 -13.05 -6.83 9.06
C LYS A 100 -12.76 -5.41 9.58
N HIS A 101 -13.65 -4.81 10.37
CA HIS A 101 -13.49 -3.45 10.89
C HIS A 101 -12.36 -3.30 11.94
N ALA A 102 -11.79 -4.39 12.43
CA ALA A 102 -10.70 -4.30 13.41
C ALA A 102 -9.43 -3.66 12.83
N VAL A 103 -9.20 -3.74 11.51
CA VAL A 103 -8.06 -3.11 10.84
C VAL A 103 -8.05 -1.59 11.01
N TYR A 104 -9.22 -0.95 11.13
CA TYR A 104 -9.37 0.50 11.32
C TYR A 104 -9.18 0.95 12.77
N ARG A 105 -8.75 0.05 13.67
CA ARG A 105 -8.54 0.35 15.09
C ARG A 105 -7.09 0.03 15.52
N PRO A 106 -6.51 0.92 16.38
CA PRO A 106 -6.99 2.24 16.78
C PRO A 106 -6.97 3.21 15.61
N ASP A 107 -7.99 4.09 15.55
CA ASP A 107 -8.05 5.17 14.56
C ASP A 107 -7.24 6.41 14.98
N TRP A 108 -7.18 7.46 14.13
CA TRP A 108 -6.40 8.66 14.41
C TRP A 108 -6.90 9.50 15.59
N SER A 109 -8.12 9.25 16.10
CA SER A 109 -8.59 9.89 17.33
C SER A 109 -7.94 9.32 18.60
N SER A 110 -7.18 8.22 18.48
CA SER A 110 -6.47 7.53 19.57
C SER A 110 -4.99 7.91 19.62
N ARG A 111 -4.49 8.14 20.84
CA ARG A 111 -3.03 8.33 21.09
C ARG A 111 -2.20 7.12 20.66
N LEU A 112 -2.76 5.92 20.76
CA LEU A 112 -2.06 4.68 20.37
C LEU A 112 -1.66 4.69 18.89
N ARG A 113 -2.48 5.26 18.00
CA ARG A 113 -2.15 5.41 16.58
C ARG A 113 -0.99 6.38 16.36
N LEU A 114 -1.00 7.50 17.08
CA LEU A 114 0.09 8.47 17.03
C LEU A 114 1.40 7.84 17.51
N GLU A 115 1.41 7.21 18.68
CA GLU A 115 2.59 6.58 19.29
C GLU A 115 3.18 5.51 18.36
N TYR A 116 2.34 4.63 17.83
CA TYR A 116 2.74 3.63 16.84
C TYR A 116 3.39 4.26 15.59
N THR A 117 2.81 5.32 15.06
CA THR A 117 3.34 5.97 13.85
C THR A 117 4.67 6.69 14.12
N VAL A 118 4.84 7.28 15.31
CA VAL A 118 6.14 7.85 15.75
C VAL A 118 7.20 6.76 15.89
N ASP A 119 6.85 5.60 16.47
CA ASP A 119 7.76 4.47 16.58
C ASP A 119 8.19 3.96 15.20
N LEU A 120 7.24 3.79 14.27
CA LEU A 120 7.55 3.44 12.88
C LEU A 120 8.47 4.47 12.23
N ALA A 121 8.27 5.77 12.46
CA ALA A 121 9.12 6.82 11.89
C ALA A 121 10.56 6.76 12.42
N ARG A 122 10.75 6.52 13.72
CA ARG A 122 12.07 6.29 14.33
C ARG A 122 12.77 5.07 13.75
N VAL A 123 12.03 3.97 13.62
CA VAL A 123 12.54 2.72 13.04
C VAL A 123 12.95 2.95 11.58
N LEU A 124 12.08 3.57 10.77
CA LEU A 124 12.36 3.79 9.36
C LEU A 124 13.58 4.70 9.14
N ALA A 125 13.75 5.75 9.94
CA ALA A 125 14.90 6.63 9.84
C ALA A 125 16.25 5.89 9.98
N LEU A 126 16.28 4.80 10.78
CA LEU A 126 17.44 3.92 10.96
C LEU A 126 17.54 2.82 9.90
N LEU A 127 16.43 2.37 9.32
CA LEU A 127 16.39 1.33 8.29
C LEU A 127 16.78 1.84 6.91
N LEU A 128 16.57 3.12 6.61
CA LEU A 128 16.87 3.70 5.31
C LEU A 128 18.30 3.38 4.86
N PRO A 129 18.51 3.00 3.59
CA PRO A 129 19.83 2.91 2.98
C PRO A 129 20.61 4.21 3.12
N GLU A 130 21.97 4.14 3.08
CA GLU A 130 22.81 5.32 3.30
C GLU A 130 22.62 6.41 2.25
N ASP A 131 22.31 6.00 1.04
CA ASP A 131 22.08 6.87 -0.12
C ASP A 131 20.62 7.36 -0.26
N VAL A 132 19.72 7.00 0.67
CA VAL A 132 18.31 7.41 0.66
C VAL A 132 18.04 8.34 1.83
N THR A 133 17.56 9.54 1.55
CA THR A 133 17.29 10.57 2.56
C THR A 133 15.82 10.69 2.95
N THR A 134 14.92 10.10 2.16
CA THR A 134 13.47 10.19 2.39
C THR A 134 12.85 8.81 2.54
N GLY A 135 12.05 8.61 3.59
CA GLY A 135 11.25 7.41 3.81
C GLY A 135 9.75 7.72 3.86
N SER A 136 8.92 6.74 3.60
CA SER A 136 7.46 6.89 3.66
C SER A 136 6.79 5.86 4.56
N ILE A 137 5.67 6.25 5.18
CA ILE A 137 4.83 5.37 6.00
C ILE A 137 3.38 5.58 5.57
N SER A 138 2.70 4.53 5.07
CA SER A 138 1.26 4.60 4.84
C SER A 138 0.49 4.38 6.14
N THR A 139 -0.67 5.02 6.27
CA THR A 139 -1.55 4.91 7.43
C THR A 139 -3.01 5.11 7.05
N LEU A 140 -3.93 4.61 7.90
CA LEU A 140 -5.36 4.75 7.63
C LEU A 140 -5.81 6.22 7.53
N PRO A 141 -6.85 6.51 6.72
CA PRO A 141 -7.32 7.88 6.45
C PRO A 141 -8.35 8.33 7.50
N PHE A 142 -7.86 8.78 8.65
CA PHE A 142 -8.61 9.13 9.87
C PHE A 142 -9.22 7.93 10.60
N GLY A 143 -10.18 7.24 10.01
CA GLY A 143 -10.88 6.09 10.57
C GLY A 143 -12.14 5.75 9.78
N TRP A 144 -12.91 4.79 10.27
CA TRP A 144 -14.14 4.34 9.62
C TRP A 144 -15.25 5.39 9.72
N ARG A 145 -15.91 5.71 8.57
CA ARG A 145 -16.85 6.82 8.44
C ARG A 145 -18.10 6.68 9.32
N ALA A 146 -18.68 5.47 9.41
CA ALA A 146 -19.92 5.25 10.14
C ALA A 146 -19.83 5.59 11.64
N ASP A 147 -18.64 5.43 12.23
CA ASP A 147 -18.38 5.72 13.65
C ASP A 147 -17.80 7.12 13.88
N TRP A 148 -17.65 7.94 12.84
CA TRP A 148 -16.92 9.20 12.91
C TRP A 148 -17.76 10.32 13.49
N THR A 149 -17.21 11.03 14.48
CA THR A 149 -17.83 12.17 15.13
C THR A 149 -16.94 13.42 15.03
N ALA A 150 -17.53 14.60 15.22
CA ALA A 150 -16.78 15.85 15.26
C ALA A 150 -15.68 15.84 16.34
N ASP A 151 -15.94 15.23 17.49
CA ASP A 151 -14.95 15.11 18.57
C ASP A 151 -13.80 14.19 18.19
N ARG A 152 -14.05 13.05 17.52
CA ARG A 152 -13.00 12.20 16.95
C ARG A 152 -12.17 12.97 15.92
N HIS A 153 -12.83 13.75 15.06
CA HIS A 153 -12.14 14.57 14.05
C HIS A 153 -11.17 15.57 14.70
N VAL A 154 -11.62 16.32 15.71
CA VAL A 154 -10.78 17.27 16.43
C VAL A 154 -9.58 16.60 17.11
N ARG A 155 -9.80 15.41 17.74
CA ARG A 155 -8.69 14.65 18.34
C ARG A 155 -7.71 14.18 17.29
N SER A 156 -8.18 13.71 16.14
CA SER A 156 -7.33 13.26 15.04
C SER A 156 -6.44 14.38 14.52
N LEU A 157 -7.00 15.57 14.30
CA LEU A 157 -6.20 16.73 13.86
C LEU A 157 -5.13 17.10 14.90
N ARG A 158 -5.45 17.07 16.20
CA ARG A 158 -4.45 17.30 17.26
C ARG A 158 -3.32 16.27 17.22
N ASN A 159 -3.66 14.98 17.05
CA ASN A 159 -2.67 13.91 16.94
C ASN A 159 -1.80 14.06 15.68
N LEU A 160 -2.37 14.45 14.54
CA LEU A 160 -1.59 14.71 13.31
C LEU A 160 -0.67 15.93 13.46
N VAL A 161 -1.11 17.02 14.12
CA VAL A 161 -0.25 18.16 14.42
C VAL A 161 0.91 17.76 15.34
N GLU A 162 0.65 16.94 16.36
CA GLU A 162 1.69 16.42 17.26
C GLU A 162 2.66 15.50 16.51
N LEU A 163 2.14 14.62 15.63
CA LEU A 163 2.96 13.79 14.75
C LEU A 163 3.91 14.65 13.90
N GLY A 164 3.40 15.72 13.27
CA GLY A 164 4.22 16.61 12.45
C GLY A 164 5.40 17.21 13.21
N ARG A 165 5.23 17.54 14.51
CA ARG A 165 6.33 17.97 15.36
C ARG A 165 7.35 16.86 15.59
N GLY A 166 6.87 15.66 15.94
CA GLY A 166 7.75 14.50 16.12
C GLY A 166 8.51 14.10 14.86
N LEU A 167 7.91 14.24 13.68
CA LEU A 167 8.59 13.99 12.41
C LEU A 167 9.69 15.03 12.12
N LYS A 168 9.47 16.31 12.47
CA LYS A 168 10.50 17.35 12.39
C LYS A 168 11.68 17.06 13.32
N ASP A 169 11.41 16.65 14.56
CA ASP A 169 12.44 16.28 15.51
C ASP A 169 13.27 15.09 14.98
N ILE A 170 12.60 14.02 14.46
CA ILE A 170 13.28 12.88 13.84
C ILE A 170 14.13 13.33 12.64
N SER A 171 13.63 14.23 11.79
CA SER A 171 14.38 14.74 10.64
C SER A 171 15.61 15.55 11.08
N HIS A 172 15.49 16.36 12.12
CA HIS A 172 16.60 17.12 12.67
C HIS A 172 17.70 16.21 13.23
N ASP A 173 17.32 15.21 14.02
CA ASP A 173 18.24 14.33 14.72
C ASP A 173 18.93 13.32 13.80
N SER A 174 18.20 12.80 12.79
CA SER A 174 18.69 11.73 11.91
C SER A 174 19.26 12.24 10.58
N GLY A 175 18.95 13.45 10.16
CA GLY A 175 19.19 13.93 8.79
C GLY A 175 18.33 13.22 7.73
N ARG A 176 17.26 12.51 8.14
CA ARG A 176 16.36 11.75 7.26
C ARG A 176 14.95 12.31 7.33
N THR A 177 14.32 12.57 6.21
CA THR A 177 12.92 13.02 6.16
C THR A 177 11.98 11.82 6.10
N ILE A 178 11.14 11.67 7.11
CA ILE A 178 10.07 10.67 7.09
C ILE A 178 8.75 11.36 6.79
N LYS A 179 8.05 10.85 5.76
CA LYS A 179 6.73 11.33 5.36
C LYS A 179 5.65 10.31 5.72
N VAL A 180 4.54 10.80 6.26
CA VAL A 180 3.38 9.97 6.59
C VAL A 180 2.28 10.22 5.57
N ALA A 181 1.81 9.15 4.99
CA ALA A 181 0.87 9.12 3.88
C ALA A 181 -0.47 8.55 4.33
N LEU A 182 -1.51 9.36 4.44
CA LEU A 182 -2.87 8.90 4.68
C LEU A 182 -3.38 8.23 3.38
N GLU A 183 -3.98 7.05 3.51
CA GLU A 183 -4.36 6.19 2.40
C GLU A 183 -5.88 6.23 2.19
N PRO A 184 -6.41 7.02 1.24
CA PRO A 184 -7.85 7.05 0.97
C PRO A 184 -8.39 5.64 0.72
N GLU A 185 -9.48 5.28 1.42
CA GLU A 185 -10.02 3.94 1.36
C GLU A 185 -11.55 3.91 1.42
N PRO A 186 -12.22 3.06 0.61
CA PRO A 186 -13.67 2.92 0.61
C PRO A 186 -14.24 2.66 2.01
N GLY A 187 -15.24 3.46 2.43
CA GLY A 187 -15.88 3.38 3.74
C GLY A 187 -15.20 4.18 4.85
N CYS A 188 -14.00 4.70 4.65
CA CYS A 188 -13.31 5.57 5.58
C CYS A 188 -13.75 7.04 5.45
N VAL A 189 -13.33 7.88 6.41
CA VAL A 189 -13.60 9.34 6.42
C VAL A 189 -13.08 10.00 5.16
N VAL A 190 -11.92 9.57 4.70
CA VAL A 190 -11.35 9.96 3.40
C VAL A 190 -11.39 8.74 2.50
N GLU A 191 -12.34 8.72 1.58
CA GLU A 191 -12.54 7.64 0.62
C GLU A 191 -11.99 8.01 -0.77
N THR A 192 -12.03 9.29 -1.11
CA THR A 192 -11.68 9.80 -2.45
C THR A 192 -10.52 10.78 -2.41
N THR A 193 -9.88 11.00 -3.57
CA THR A 193 -8.83 12.03 -3.71
C THR A 193 -9.37 13.44 -3.51
N GLY A 194 -10.66 13.68 -3.80
CA GLY A 194 -11.32 14.94 -3.50
C GLY A 194 -11.46 15.19 -1.99
N GLU A 195 -11.82 14.17 -1.22
CA GLU A 195 -11.86 14.26 0.24
C GLU A 195 -10.44 14.38 0.80
N ALA A 196 -9.44 13.68 0.24
CA ALA A 196 -8.04 13.85 0.62
C ALA A 196 -7.57 15.30 0.42
N ALA A 197 -7.85 15.90 -0.73
CA ALA A 197 -7.56 17.30 -1.00
C ALA A 197 -8.20 18.25 0.04
N HIS A 198 -9.46 17.98 0.42
CA HIS A 198 -10.15 18.78 1.43
C HIS A 198 -9.55 18.64 2.84
N HIS A 199 -9.28 17.41 3.28
CA HIS A 199 -8.87 17.15 4.65
C HIS A 199 -7.37 17.36 4.90
N LEU A 200 -6.51 17.25 3.88
CA LEU A 200 -5.06 17.21 4.07
C LEU A 200 -4.32 18.45 3.59
N SER A 201 -4.95 19.35 2.81
CA SER A 201 -4.32 20.53 2.23
C SER A 201 -3.75 21.53 3.26
N HIS A 202 -4.15 21.40 4.53
CA HIS A 202 -3.66 22.26 5.63
C HIS A 202 -2.57 21.58 6.48
N LEU A 203 -2.23 20.31 6.20
CA LEU A 203 -1.11 19.64 6.85
C LEU A 203 0.22 20.05 6.20
N ASP A 204 1.30 19.92 6.96
CA ASP A 204 2.65 20.25 6.48
C ASP A 204 3.06 19.32 5.31
N PRO A 205 3.21 19.82 4.07
CA PRO A 205 3.50 19.01 2.90
C PRO A 205 4.90 18.38 2.92
N ASP A 206 5.81 18.87 3.77
CA ASP A 206 7.13 18.26 3.93
C ASP A 206 7.05 16.90 4.64
N HIS A 207 6.02 16.70 5.46
CA HIS A 207 5.86 15.48 6.27
C HIS A 207 4.58 14.72 6.01
N PHE A 208 3.58 15.29 5.32
CA PHE A 208 2.30 14.65 5.06
C PHE A 208 1.93 14.65 3.58
N GLY A 209 1.14 13.67 3.21
CA GLY A 209 0.50 13.54 1.93
C GLY A 209 -0.36 12.29 1.88
N ILE A 210 -0.57 11.72 0.71
CA ILE A 210 -1.35 10.50 0.55
C ILE A 210 -0.50 9.31 0.13
N CYS A 211 -0.94 8.13 0.54
CA CYS A 211 -0.66 6.86 -0.12
C CYS A 211 -1.73 6.64 -1.17
N LEU A 212 -1.35 6.65 -2.44
CA LEU A 212 -2.29 6.36 -3.52
C LEU A 212 -2.36 4.84 -3.71
N ASP A 213 -3.33 4.19 -3.08
CA ASP A 213 -3.67 2.81 -3.42
C ASP A 213 -4.56 2.79 -4.66
N VAL A 214 -4.07 2.11 -5.72
CA VAL A 214 -4.76 2.12 -7.03
C VAL A 214 -5.99 1.24 -7.04
N CYS A 215 -6.07 0.21 -6.20
CA CYS A 215 -7.29 -0.56 -5.98
C CYS A 215 -8.39 0.33 -5.41
N HIS A 216 -8.07 1.12 -4.36
CA HIS A 216 -9.02 2.03 -3.73
C HIS A 216 -9.52 3.10 -4.70
N LEU A 217 -8.58 3.73 -5.44
CA LEU A 217 -8.91 4.69 -6.50
C LEU A 217 -9.88 4.09 -7.52
N ALA A 218 -9.60 2.85 -7.97
CA ALA A 218 -10.42 2.15 -8.93
C ALA A 218 -11.81 1.82 -8.36
N VAL A 219 -11.89 1.37 -7.09
CA VAL A 219 -13.18 1.08 -6.43
C VAL A 219 -14.02 2.36 -6.30
N ALA A 220 -13.40 3.50 -6.03
CA ALA A 220 -14.07 4.80 -6.03
C ALA A 220 -14.45 5.31 -7.45
N PHE A 221 -14.14 4.56 -8.51
CA PHE A 221 -14.37 4.96 -9.91
C PHE A 221 -13.76 6.33 -10.28
N GLU A 222 -12.66 6.71 -9.64
CA GLU A 222 -11.92 7.92 -9.97
C GLU A 222 -11.04 7.70 -11.21
N ASP A 223 -10.94 8.71 -12.06
CA ASP A 223 -9.97 8.77 -13.15
C ASP A 223 -8.60 9.14 -12.59
N PRO A 224 -7.52 8.37 -12.86
CA PRO A 224 -6.19 8.64 -12.28
C PRO A 224 -5.64 10.03 -12.62
N HIS A 225 -5.80 10.50 -13.85
CA HIS A 225 -5.30 11.82 -14.25
C HIS A 225 -6.05 12.96 -13.54
N GLU A 226 -7.37 12.84 -13.42
CA GLU A 226 -8.18 13.81 -12.66
C GLU A 226 -7.84 13.80 -11.18
N ALA A 227 -7.62 12.60 -10.60
CA ALA A 227 -7.25 12.42 -9.21
C ALA A 227 -5.93 13.14 -8.90
N LEU A 228 -4.89 12.91 -9.71
CA LEU A 228 -3.59 13.56 -9.54
C LEU A 228 -3.70 15.08 -9.69
N ARG A 229 -4.46 15.57 -10.70
CA ARG A 229 -4.68 17.02 -10.86
C ARG A 229 -5.40 17.67 -9.68
N LYS A 230 -6.36 16.97 -9.06
CA LYS A 230 -7.06 17.48 -7.85
C LYS A 230 -6.09 17.62 -6.67
N LEU A 231 -5.26 16.61 -6.45
CA LEU A 231 -4.26 16.60 -5.37
C LEU A 231 -3.21 17.71 -5.58
N ASP A 232 -2.68 17.82 -6.79
CA ASP A 232 -1.70 18.86 -7.17
C ASP A 232 -2.24 20.26 -6.91
N ARG A 233 -3.46 20.57 -7.39
CA ARG A 233 -4.13 21.87 -7.14
C ARG A 233 -4.34 22.17 -5.65
N ALA A 234 -4.49 21.15 -4.84
CA ALA A 234 -4.65 21.28 -3.38
C ALA A 234 -3.31 21.33 -2.63
N GLY A 235 -2.18 21.16 -3.31
CA GLY A 235 -0.85 21.07 -2.69
C GLY A 235 -0.65 19.80 -1.86
N VAL A 236 -1.40 18.72 -2.14
CA VAL A 236 -1.30 17.44 -1.44
C VAL A 236 -0.43 16.49 -2.26
N SER A 237 0.74 16.16 -1.74
CA SER A 237 1.69 15.27 -2.42
C SER A 237 1.29 13.80 -2.34
N ILE A 238 1.62 13.04 -3.41
CA ILE A 238 1.57 11.57 -3.38
C ILE A 238 2.92 11.08 -2.84
N VAL A 239 2.93 10.68 -1.57
CA VAL A 239 4.15 10.27 -0.86
C VAL A 239 4.61 8.88 -1.26
N LYS A 240 3.66 7.97 -1.47
CA LYS A 240 3.87 6.62 -2.02
C LYS A 240 2.66 6.18 -2.84
N ALA A 241 2.84 5.21 -3.71
CA ALA A 241 1.75 4.53 -4.38
C ALA A 241 1.78 3.02 -4.08
N GLN A 242 0.63 2.45 -3.71
CA GLN A 242 0.41 1.02 -3.65
C GLN A 242 -0.15 0.56 -4.99
N LEU A 243 0.62 -0.31 -5.64
CA LEU A 243 0.27 -0.88 -6.94
C LEU A 243 -0.59 -2.11 -6.70
N SER A 244 -1.86 -1.99 -6.99
CA SER A 244 -2.91 -2.93 -6.65
C SER A 244 -4.02 -2.90 -7.69
N CYS A 245 -4.79 -3.98 -7.80
CA CYS A 245 -5.94 -4.07 -8.69
C CYS A 245 -7.17 -4.54 -7.94
N ALA A 246 -8.31 -3.91 -8.20
CA ALA A 246 -9.60 -4.35 -7.70
C ALA A 246 -10.25 -5.42 -8.60
N LEU A 247 -11.17 -6.18 -8.02
CA LEU A 247 -12.07 -7.07 -8.77
C LEU A 247 -13.12 -6.25 -9.51
N HIS A 248 -13.34 -6.54 -10.80
CA HIS A 248 -14.29 -5.81 -11.64
C HIS A 248 -15.34 -6.75 -12.24
N ALA A 249 -16.61 -6.37 -12.11
CA ALA A 249 -17.77 -7.03 -12.68
C ALA A 249 -18.52 -6.06 -13.59
N GLU A 250 -18.35 -6.22 -14.90
CA GLU A 250 -18.97 -5.35 -15.92
C GLU A 250 -20.50 -5.48 -15.95
N ARG A 251 -21.03 -6.71 -15.79
CA ARG A 251 -22.48 -6.99 -15.84
C ARG A 251 -22.94 -7.75 -14.61
N PRO A 252 -23.06 -7.09 -13.45
CA PRO A 252 -23.44 -7.75 -12.19
C PRO A 252 -24.87 -8.31 -12.17
N ALA A 253 -25.71 -8.00 -13.16
CA ALA A 253 -27.02 -8.62 -13.35
C ALA A 253 -26.94 -10.06 -13.87
N ASP A 254 -25.84 -10.42 -14.56
CA ASP A 254 -25.63 -11.76 -15.11
C ASP A 254 -25.46 -12.78 -13.98
N PRO A 255 -26.24 -13.90 -13.99
CA PRO A 255 -26.14 -14.95 -12.97
C PRO A 255 -24.74 -15.59 -12.87
N ASP A 256 -24.00 -15.70 -13.98
CA ASP A 256 -22.65 -16.28 -13.99
C ASP A 256 -21.65 -15.32 -13.36
N VAL A 257 -21.77 -14.01 -13.60
CA VAL A 257 -20.99 -12.97 -12.92
C VAL A 257 -21.24 -12.99 -11.41
N ARG A 258 -22.50 -13.12 -11.00
CA ARG A 258 -22.84 -13.19 -9.58
C ARG A 258 -22.28 -14.43 -8.89
N ARG A 259 -22.33 -15.58 -9.57
CA ARG A 259 -21.75 -16.83 -9.07
C ARG A 259 -20.23 -16.70 -8.92
N ALA A 260 -19.58 -16.07 -9.90
CA ALA A 260 -18.15 -15.80 -9.84
C ALA A 260 -17.77 -14.83 -8.71
N LEU A 261 -18.54 -13.74 -8.51
CA LEU A 261 -18.35 -12.82 -7.39
C LEU A 261 -18.51 -13.51 -6.03
N ALA A 262 -19.50 -14.43 -5.91
CA ALA A 262 -19.74 -15.16 -4.67
C ALA A 262 -18.52 -16.02 -4.25
N ALA A 263 -17.69 -16.47 -5.18
CA ALA A 263 -16.46 -17.21 -4.88
C ALA A 263 -15.39 -16.34 -4.20
N PHE A 264 -15.51 -15.00 -4.26
CA PHE A 264 -14.62 -14.05 -3.59
C PHE A 264 -15.16 -13.58 -2.23
N THR A 265 -16.30 -14.09 -1.78
CA THR A 265 -16.79 -13.81 -0.44
C THR A 265 -16.02 -14.64 0.58
N GLU A 266 -15.49 -14.00 1.62
CA GLU A 266 -14.71 -14.67 2.64
C GLU A 266 -14.84 -13.91 4.00
N PRO A 267 -14.56 -14.54 5.15
CA PRO A 267 -14.85 -13.95 6.45
C PRO A 267 -13.78 -12.99 6.97
N ARG A 268 -12.56 -12.99 6.43
CA ARG A 268 -11.40 -12.31 7.04
C ARG A 268 -11.42 -10.81 6.81
N PHE A 269 -11.49 -10.38 5.53
CA PHE A 269 -11.38 -8.96 5.16
C PHE A 269 -12.74 -8.37 4.76
N LEU A 270 -12.84 -7.04 4.77
CA LEU A 270 -13.93 -6.32 4.12
C LEU A 270 -13.63 -6.18 2.63
N HIS A 271 -14.66 -6.42 1.82
CA HIS A 271 -14.59 -6.23 0.38
C HIS A 271 -15.62 -5.18 -0.03
N GLN A 272 -15.31 -3.92 0.32
CA GLN A 272 -16.18 -2.78 0.00
C GLN A 272 -16.48 -2.78 -1.49
N THR A 273 -17.75 -2.77 -1.82
CA THR A 273 -18.19 -2.84 -3.22
C THR A 273 -18.87 -1.55 -3.60
N ARG A 274 -18.47 -0.98 -4.72
CA ARG A 274 -19.04 0.24 -5.30
C ARG A 274 -19.60 -0.05 -6.68
N ARG A 275 -20.74 0.57 -7.00
CA ARG A 275 -21.38 0.59 -8.30
C ARG A 275 -21.03 1.90 -9.00
N ALA A 276 -20.71 1.80 -10.29
CA ALA A 276 -20.49 2.99 -11.13
C ALA A 276 -21.65 3.96 -11.06
N GLY A 277 -21.35 5.24 -10.94
CA GLY A 277 -22.32 6.36 -10.86
C GLY A 277 -21.62 7.67 -10.53
N ALA A 278 -22.35 8.75 -10.49
CA ALA A 278 -21.84 10.07 -10.15
C ALA A 278 -22.71 10.71 -9.05
N PRO A 279 -22.41 10.53 -7.77
CA PRO A 279 -21.28 9.77 -7.19
C PRO A 279 -21.49 8.25 -7.26
N PRO A 280 -20.43 7.46 -7.10
CA PRO A 280 -20.54 6.02 -6.89
C PRO A 280 -21.33 5.72 -5.62
N THR A 281 -22.09 4.62 -5.63
CA THR A 281 -22.84 4.14 -4.46
C THR A 281 -22.41 2.72 -4.12
N GLY A 282 -22.55 2.30 -2.87
CA GLY A 282 -22.11 0.96 -2.53
C GLY A 282 -22.40 0.54 -1.09
N VAL A 283 -21.81 -0.59 -0.76
CA VAL A 283 -21.92 -1.25 0.55
C VAL A 283 -20.51 -1.57 1.08
N ASP A 284 -20.44 -1.92 2.35
CA ASP A 284 -19.18 -2.11 3.06
C ASP A 284 -18.58 -3.50 2.85
N ASP A 285 -19.35 -4.47 2.33
CA ASP A 285 -18.84 -5.81 2.08
C ASP A 285 -19.54 -6.48 0.89
N LEU A 286 -18.81 -7.29 0.12
CA LEU A 286 -19.31 -7.97 -1.07
C LEU A 286 -20.55 -8.88 -0.80
N PRO A 287 -20.64 -9.64 0.30
CA PRO A 287 -21.87 -10.38 0.62
C PRO A 287 -23.12 -9.50 0.68
N GLN A 288 -22.99 -8.27 1.17
CA GLN A 288 -24.10 -7.31 1.25
C GLN A 288 -24.54 -6.83 -0.15
N ALA A 289 -23.57 -6.68 -1.08
CA ALA A 289 -23.87 -6.30 -2.46
C ALA A 289 -24.66 -7.39 -3.20
N LEU A 290 -24.33 -8.65 -2.94
CA LEU A 290 -24.91 -9.80 -3.65
C LEU A 290 -26.33 -10.09 -3.19
N ASP A 291 -26.58 -10.08 -1.89
CA ASP A 291 -27.83 -10.58 -1.30
C ASP A 291 -28.31 -9.71 -0.13
N GLY A 292 -29.59 -9.85 0.22
CA GLY A 292 -30.21 -9.18 1.36
C GLY A 292 -30.83 -7.82 1.06
N PRO A 293 -31.26 -7.10 2.09
CA PRO A 293 -31.99 -5.83 1.96
C PRO A 293 -31.11 -4.67 1.43
N LEU A 294 -29.78 -4.83 1.49
CA LEU A 294 -28.80 -3.86 0.96
C LEU A 294 -28.26 -4.26 -0.42
N ALA A 295 -28.86 -5.28 -1.06
CA ALA A 295 -28.41 -5.73 -2.38
C ALA A 295 -28.34 -4.54 -3.36
N MET A 296 -27.18 -4.37 -3.99
CA MET A 296 -26.93 -3.25 -4.88
C MET A 296 -27.70 -3.38 -6.19
N ASN A 297 -28.08 -2.22 -6.77
CA ASN A 297 -28.58 -2.17 -8.13
C ASN A 297 -27.54 -2.71 -9.11
N ARG A 298 -27.99 -3.45 -10.14
CA ARG A 298 -27.17 -4.25 -11.07
C ARG A 298 -27.14 -3.65 -12.48
N ASP A 299 -27.58 -2.43 -12.65
CA ASP A 299 -27.70 -1.74 -13.94
C ASP A 299 -26.41 -1.09 -14.44
N ALA A 300 -25.35 -1.13 -13.63
CA ALA A 300 -24.04 -0.57 -13.94
C ALA A 300 -22.92 -1.46 -13.35
N PRO A 301 -21.68 -1.35 -13.84
CA PRO A 301 -20.53 -2.12 -13.35
C PRO A 301 -20.30 -1.97 -11.84
N TRP A 302 -19.79 -3.06 -11.23
CA TRP A 302 -19.32 -3.08 -9.84
C TRP A 302 -17.82 -3.24 -9.77
N ARG A 303 -17.20 -2.62 -8.77
CA ARG A 303 -15.82 -2.87 -8.36
C ARG A 303 -15.79 -3.17 -6.87
N SER A 304 -15.08 -4.24 -6.52
CA SER A 304 -14.95 -4.70 -5.13
C SER A 304 -13.50 -4.57 -4.69
N HIS A 305 -13.31 -4.04 -3.49
CA HIS A 305 -12.02 -3.95 -2.83
C HIS A 305 -11.54 -5.35 -2.43
N PHE A 306 -11.03 -6.06 -3.41
CA PHE A 306 -10.36 -7.34 -3.29
C PHE A 306 -9.10 -7.24 -4.15
N HIS A 307 -7.92 -7.22 -3.52
CA HIS A 307 -6.67 -7.09 -4.24
C HIS A 307 -6.42 -8.36 -5.07
N VAL A 308 -6.61 -8.27 -6.38
CA VAL A 308 -6.31 -9.38 -7.29
C VAL A 308 -4.90 -9.24 -7.87
N PRO A 309 -4.20 -10.37 -8.17
CA PRO A 309 -2.83 -10.33 -8.67
C PRO A 309 -2.68 -9.47 -9.93
N LEU A 310 -1.63 -8.62 -9.96
CA LEU A 310 -1.40 -7.65 -11.05
C LEU A 310 -1.14 -8.31 -12.40
N HIS A 311 -0.45 -9.45 -12.40
CA HIS A 311 0.03 -10.15 -13.59
C HIS A 311 -1.02 -11.07 -14.23
N ALA A 312 -2.07 -11.43 -13.50
CA ALA A 312 -3.10 -12.36 -13.93
C ALA A 312 -4.50 -11.73 -13.82
N ASP A 313 -5.39 -12.09 -14.73
CA ASP A 313 -6.81 -11.73 -14.59
C ASP A 313 -7.52 -12.79 -13.76
N PRO A 314 -8.60 -12.42 -13.04
CA PRO A 314 -9.53 -13.37 -12.47
C PRO A 314 -10.13 -14.26 -13.56
N GLU A 315 -10.63 -15.43 -13.17
CA GLU A 315 -11.36 -16.30 -14.10
C GLU A 315 -12.58 -15.60 -14.70
N PRO A 316 -12.81 -15.70 -16.01
CA PRO A 316 -14.01 -15.16 -16.63
C PRO A 316 -15.29 -15.69 -15.95
N PRO A 317 -16.34 -14.86 -15.84
CA PRO A 317 -16.58 -13.58 -16.54
C PRO A 317 -16.10 -12.32 -15.79
N LEU A 318 -15.33 -12.44 -14.70
CA LEU A 318 -14.76 -11.32 -13.99
C LEU A 318 -13.49 -10.81 -14.67
N THR A 319 -13.14 -9.56 -14.40
CA THR A 319 -11.88 -8.95 -14.82
C THR A 319 -11.25 -8.18 -13.65
N SER A 320 -10.06 -7.64 -13.87
CA SER A 320 -9.40 -6.76 -12.89
C SER A 320 -9.41 -5.30 -13.34
N THR A 321 -9.13 -4.39 -12.41
CA THR A 321 -8.92 -2.97 -12.71
C THR A 321 -7.49 -2.68 -13.19
N ARG A 322 -6.76 -3.65 -13.74
CA ARG A 322 -5.41 -3.48 -14.30
C ARG A 322 -5.31 -2.34 -15.36
N PRO A 323 -6.33 -2.07 -16.20
CA PRO A 323 -6.31 -0.89 -17.06
C PRO A 323 -6.22 0.43 -16.29
N VAL A 324 -6.87 0.53 -15.11
CA VAL A 324 -6.77 1.72 -14.24
C VAL A 324 -5.36 1.82 -13.64
N LEU A 325 -4.76 0.70 -13.24
CA LEU A 325 -3.37 0.66 -12.75
C LEU A 325 -2.38 1.17 -13.81
N ARG A 326 -2.51 0.76 -15.06
CA ARG A 326 -1.68 1.29 -16.15
C ARG A 326 -1.84 2.79 -16.34
N GLN A 327 -3.07 3.29 -16.29
CA GLN A 327 -3.34 4.73 -16.37
C GLN A 327 -2.74 5.48 -15.18
N ALA A 328 -2.83 4.93 -13.97
CA ALA A 328 -2.23 5.51 -12.77
C ALA A 328 -0.69 5.56 -12.85
N LEU A 329 -0.06 4.47 -13.30
CA LEU A 329 1.39 4.43 -13.52
C LEU A 329 1.82 5.47 -14.57
N ALA A 330 1.10 5.59 -15.67
CA ALA A 330 1.38 6.61 -16.69
C ALA A 330 1.21 8.02 -16.12
N ALA A 331 0.13 8.28 -15.36
CA ALA A 331 -0.10 9.59 -14.75
C ALA A 331 0.98 9.96 -13.72
N LEU A 332 1.49 8.97 -12.97
CA LEU A 332 2.52 9.17 -11.95
C LEU A 332 3.93 9.36 -12.55
N LEU A 333 4.25 8.68 -13.66
CA LEU A 333 5.64 8.48 -14.08
C LEU A 333 5.98 8.98 -15.50
N ALA A 334 4.98 9.37 -16.31
CA ALA A 334 5.24 9.87 -17.67
C ALA A 334 5.46 11.39 -17.73
N ALA A 335 5.38 12.11 -16.60
CA ALA A 335 5.65 13.55 -16.54
C ALA A 335 7.16 13.83 -16.48
N ASP A 336 7.54 15.11 -16.53
CA ASP A 336 8.94 15.55 -16.42
C ASP A 336 9.61 15.13 -15.10
N ARG A 337 8.81 14.96 -14.05
CA ARG A 337 9.23 14.43 -12.75
C ARG A 337 8.22 13.38 -12.27
N PRO A 338 8.66 12.35 -11.54
CA PRO A 338 7.74 11.36 -11.00
C PRO A 338 6.84 11.98 -9.92
N GLY A 339 5.55 11.64 -9.96
CA GLY A 339 4.59 12.06 -8.93
C GLY A 339 4.84 11.42 -7.57
N THR A 340 5.56 10.29 -7.54
CA THR A 340 6.12 9.66 -6.35
C THR A 340 7.34 8.81 -6.71
N THR A 341 8.23 8.64 -5.73
CA THR A 341 9.42 7.78 -5.87
C THR A 341 9.33 6.46 -5.13
N HIS A 342 8.23 6.20 -4.41
CA HIS A 342 8.02 4.97 -3.64
C HIS A 342 6.82 4.20 -4.21
N LEU A 343 7.10 3.07 -4.83
CA LEU A 343 6.12 2.13 -5.40
C LEU A 343 6.17 0.81 -4.65
N ASP A 344 5.03 0.31 -4.21
CA ASP A 344 4.93 -0.91 -3.41
C ASP A 344 3.79 -1.79 -3.96
N VAL A 345 4.11 -2.98 -4.47
CA VAL A 345 3.09 -3.93 -4.91
C VAL A 345 2.35 -4.46 -3.69
N GLU A 346 1.04 -4.36 -3.67
CA GLU A 346 0.24 -4.79 -2.54
C GLU A 346 -0.91 -5.70 -2.95
N THR A 347 -0.74 -7.00 -2.71
CA THR A 347 -1.77 -8.03 -2.87
C THR A 347 -1.81 -8.89 -1.62
N TYR A 348 -2.41 -8.37 -0.54
CA TYR A 348 -2.47 -9.09 0.75
C TYR A 348 -3.47 -10.25 0.76
N THR A 349 -4.32 -10.34 -0.24
CA THR A 349 -5.43 -11.31 -0.33
C THR A 349 -5.04 -12.68 -0.90
N TRP A 350 -3.76 -12.92 -1.19
CA TRP A 350 -3.29 -14.18 -1.77
C TRP A 350 -3.83 -15.43 -1.05
N SER A 351 -3.91 -15.41 0.28
CA SER A 351 -4.38 -16.54 1.09
C SER A 351 -5.90 -16.76 1.07
N VAL A 352 -6.67 -15.80 0.55
CA VAL A 352 -8.14 -15.81 0.48
C VAL A 352 -8.68 -15.78 -0.95
N LEU A 353 -7.80 -15.90 -1.96
CA LEU A 353 -8.20 -16.10 -3.34
C LEU A 353 -9.05 -17.38 -3.47
N PRO A 354 -9.97 -17.46 -4.45
CA PRO A 354 -10.71 -18.72 -4.72
C PRO A 354 -9.80 -19.93 -4.97
N THR A 355 -8.61 -19.68 -5.53
CA THR A 355 -7.55 -20.68 -5.69
C THR A 355 -6.25 -20.12 -5.10
N PRO A 356 -6.04 -20.24 -3.79
CA PRO A 356 -4.86 -19.68 -3.15
C PRO A 356 -3.61 -20.53 -3.43
N PRO A 357 -2.40 -19.94 -3.38
CA PRO A 357 -1.15 -20.69 -3.42
C PRO A 357 -1.10 -21.70 -2.26
N ARG A 358 -0.65 -22.92 -2.55
CA ARG A 358 -0.62 -24.05 -1.60
C ARG A 358 0.69 -24.15 -0.83
N THR A 359 1.74 -23.51 -1.35
CA THR A 359 3.09 -23.56 -0.79
C THR A 359 3.71 -22.17 -0.74
N ALA A 360 4.71 -21.99 0.13
CA ALA A 360 5.50 -20.77 0.17
C ALA A 360 6.18 -20.46 -1.18
N LYS A 361 6.61 -21.50 -1.90
CA LYS A 361 7.21 -21.37 -3.23
C LYS A 361 6.23 -20.83 -4.25
N GLU A 362 4.98 -21.27 -4.23
CA GLU A 362 3.93 -20.77 -5.13
C GLU A 362 3.59 -19.32 -4.82
N LEU A 363 3.50 -18.94 -3.53
CA LEU A 363 3.27 -17.55 -3.13
C LEU A 363 4.44 -16.66 -3.57
N ALA A 364 5.68 -17.07 -3.31
CA ALA A 364 6.86 -16.32 -3.75
C ALA A 364 6.91 -16.16 -5.27
N ALA A 365 6.52 -17.20 -6.03
CA ALA A 365 6.43 -17.13 -7.49
C ALA A 365 5.34 -16.15 -7.96
N GLY A 366 4.19 -16.11 -7.29
CA GLY A 366 3.13 -15.15 -7.56
C GLY A 366 3.58 -13.70 -7.33
N ILE A 367 4.19 -13.42 -6.18
CA ILE A 367 4.73 -12.08 -5.86
C ILE A 367 5.83 -11.69 -6.86
N ALA A 368 6.73 -12.61 -7.21
CA ALA A 368 7.75 -12.35 -8.22
C ALA A 368 7.14 -12.00 -9.59
N ALA A 369 6.07 -12.69 -9.98
CA ALA A 369 5.37 -12.41 -11.24
C ALA A 369 4.68 -11.04 -11.25
N GLU A 370 4.13 -10.58 -10.12
CA GLU A 370 3.57 -9.22 -9.97
C GLU A 370 4.67 -8.15 -10.11
N LEU A 371 5.81 -8.35 -9.45
CA LEU A 371 6.95 -7.44 -9.54
C LEU A 371 7.57 -7.42 -10.94
N ASP A 372 7.66 -8.57 -11.63
CA ASP A 372 8.14 -8.64 -13.00
C ASP A 372 7.17 -7.97 -13.99
N TRP A 373 5.87 -8.13 -13.79
CA TRP A 373 4.86 -7.39 -14.55
C TRP A 373 5.04 -5.87 -14.34
N THR A 374 5.16 -5.41 -13.10
CA THR A 374 5.39 -3.98 -12.78
C THR A 374 6.70 -3.49 -13.39
N ARG A 375 7.79 -4.24 -13.26
CA ARG A 375 9.09 -3.94 -13.88
C ARG A 375 8.95 -3.65 -15.37
N ARG A 376 8.22 -4.49 -16.10
CA ARG A 376 7.97 -4.32 -17.54
C ARG A 376 7.16 -3.07 -17.85
N GLU A 377 6.15 -2.75 -17.06
CA GLU A 377 5.36 -1.51 -17.22
C GLU A 377 6.26 -0.28 -16.99
N LEU A 378 7.12 -0.27 -15.95
CA LEU A 378 8.06 0.82 -15.69
C LEU A 378 9.07 1.04 -16.85
N LEU A 379 9.63 -0.05 -17.38
CA LEU A 379 10.51 0.02 -18.55
C LEU A 379 9.80 0.57 -19.78
N THR A 380 8.53 0.18 -20.00
CA THR A 380 7.70 0.69 -21.10
C THR A 380 7.43 2.19 -20.96
N LEU A 381 7.35 2.71 -19.73
CA LEU A 381 7.21 4.13 -19.43
C LEU A 381 8.54 4.91 -19.54
N GLY A 382 9.64 4.24 -19.92
CA GLY A 382 10.93 4.89 -20.17
C GLY A 382 11.85 4.98 -18.95
N LEU A 383 11.48 4.38 -17.82
CA LEU A 383 12.42 4.28 -16.70
C LEU A 383 13.50 3.25 -17.02
N THR A 384 14.69 3.41 -16.45
CA THR A 384 15.80 2.45 -16.61
C THR A 384 16.13 1.79 -15.29
N GLU A 385 16.18 0.45 -15.28
CA GLU A 385 16.55 -0.29 -14.07
C GLU A 385 18.02 -0.09 -13.74
N GLN A 386 18.31 0.12 -12.46
CA GLN A 386 19.67 0.35 -11.98
C GLN A 386 20.30 -0.96 -11.52
N ALA A 387 21.50 -1.26 -12.04
CA ALA A 387 22.37 -2.28 -11.47
C ALA A 387 22.94 -1.80 -10.13
N SER A 388 23.04 -2.71 -9.15
CA SER A 388 23.72 -2.38 -7.89
C SER A 388 25.21 -2.06 -8.15
N PRO A 389 25.78 -1.07 -7.43
CA PRO A 389 27.21 -0.73 -7.54
C PRO A 389 28.18 -1.91 -7.36
N SER A 390 27.73 -2.97 -6.69
CA SER A 390 28.51 -4.19 -6.46
C SER A 390 28.68 -5.07 -7.71
N ALA A 391 27.79 -4.98 -8.69
CA ALA A 391 27.86 -5.77 -9.93
C ALA A 391 28.95 -5.22 -10.88
N VAL A 392 29.18 -3.90 -10.84
CA VAL A 392 30.17 -3.24 -11.69
C VAL A 392 31.61 -3.64 -11.31
N LYS A 393 31.87 -4.03 -10.06
CA LYS A 393 33.20 -4.49 -9.61
C LYS A 393 33.55 -5.94 -9.97
N ARG A 394 32.59 -6.75 -10.43
CA ARG A 394 32.81 -8.15 -10.82
C ARG A 394 33.03 -8.36 -12.31
N SER A 395 32.90 -7.32 -13.13
CA SER A 395 33.03 -7.38 -14.58
C SER A 395 34.29 -6.65 -15.14
N SER A 396 35.27 -6.38 -14.30
CA SER A 396 36.60 -5.95 -14.78
C SER A 396 37.56 -7.15 -14.81
N PRO A 397 38.13 -7.47 -15.97
CA PRO A 397 39.03 -8.63 -16.16
C PRO A 397 40.34 -8.51 -15.40
#